data_afce98ca9422021a75e7027d065594c5
#
_entry.id   afce98ca9422021a75e7027d065594c5
#
_cell.length_a   1.000
_cell.length_b   1.000
_cell.length_c   1.000
_cell.angle_alpha   90.00
_cell.angle_beta   90.00
_cell.angle_gamma   90.00
#
_symmetry.space_group_name_H-M   'P 1'
#
loop_
_entity.id
_entity.type
_entity.pdbx_description
1 polymer ?
#
loop_
_entity_poly.entity_id
_entity_poly.type
_entity_poly.pdbx_seq_one_letter_code
_entity_poly.pdbx_strand_id
1 'polypeptide(L)'
;MKTLFFTLLVLSSSLFLGFTNCNSSLYHSAETSLDNYWYQGKAEISRFELEQARYGEIHKGDALMIFVTEDFRTDMQVKLDNEVNKDKAINVMKLNFVREFPTGIYDYSAMTSIFTPIKDYKTERCLKITNSVQEWCGHVFTQLNWQDGKRYNAKSFSYFEADGDKDFELKADYLEDEIWNIIRINPKNLPLGRVNMVTSTLYSRLGHWSLRPIEADALLSVYEGDEFEGEELMEYELIYPEHARNLKIFYENVPPYKIQGFQETYKAPFWKGGEKMTTTAKRTHTILSEYWDKYSLKDRTLREKLGLKE
;
A
#
# COMPACT_ATOMS: atom_id res chain seq x y z
N MET A 1 -29.85 77.84 28.05
CA MET A 1 -30.00 76.49 27.51
C MET A 1 -28.62 75.99 27.23
N LYS A 2 -28.07 75.15 28.13
CA LYS A 2 -26.72 74.55 27.98
C LYS A 2 -26.92 73.04 27.81
N THR A 3 -26.51 72.55 26.64
CA THR A 3 -26.60 71.14 26.26
C THR A 3 -25.33 70.44 26.72
N LEU A 4 -25.44 69.47 27.60
CA LEU A 4 -24.33 68.65 28.12
C LEU A 4 -24.14 67.47 27.15
N PHE A 5 -22.92 67.34 26.59
CA PHE A 5 -22.52 66.15 25.84
C PHE A 5 -21.83 65.16 26.85
N PHE A 6 -22.43 63.99 26.98
CA PHE A 6 -21.84 62.84 27.71
C PHE A 6 -21.06 61.99 26.72
N THR A 7 -19.74 61.96 26.87
CA THR A 7 -18.89 61.07 26.07
C THR A 7 -18.75 59.73 26.81
N LEU A 8 -19.28 58.69 26.21
CA LEU A 8 -19.17 57.33 26.72
C LEU A 8 -17.86 56.71 26.23
N LEU A 9 -16.95 56.42 27.19
CA LEU A 9 -15.69 55.75 26.93
C LEU A 9 -15.95 54.24 27.00
N VAL A 10 -15.90 53.55 25.85
CA VAL A 10 -15.98 52.08 25.79
C VAL A 10 -14.58 51.54 25.87
N LEU A 11 -14.25 50.92 27.00
CA LEU A 11 -13.04 50.09 27.14
C LEU A 11 -13.28 48.75 26.47
N SER A 12 -12.65 48.50 25.32
CA SER A 12 -12.56 47.17 24.72
C SER A 12 -11.39 46.41 25.36
N SER A 13 -11.70 45.52 26.26
CA SER A 13 -10.72 44.53 26.76
C SER A 13 -10.57 43.42 25.72
N SER A 14 -9.47 43.49 24.97
CA SER A 14 -9.05 42.41 24.07
C SER A 14 -8.56 41.21 24.85
N LEU A 15 -9.39 40.19 24.96
CA LEU A 15 -8.97 38.91 25.51
C LEU A 15 -8.11 38.21 24.43
N PHE A 16 -6.78 38.28 24.58
CA PHE A 16 -5.86 37.41 23.82
C PHE A 16 -5.95 36.01 24.39
N LEU A 17 -6.77 35.14 23.75
CA LEU A 17 -6.70 33.70 23.94
C LEU A 17 -5.42 33.22 23.27
N GLY A 18 -4.40 32.94 24.04
CA GLY A 18 -3.19 32.28 23.61
C GLY A 18 -3.55 30.83 23.17
N PHE A 19 -3.61 30.61 21.87
CA PHE A 19 -3.55 29.25 21.33
C PHE A 19 -2.11 28.75 21.53
N THR A 20 -1.89 28.08 22.64
CA THR A 20 -0.62 27.38 22.90
C THR A 20 -0.48 26.25 21.90
N ASN A 21 0.65 26.24 21.19
CA ASN A 21 1.12 25.20 20.28
C ASN A 21 1.17 23.82 20.96
N CYS A 22 0.05 23.10 21.02
CA CYS A 22 0.00 21.72 21.48
C CYS A 22 0.30 20.70 20.35
N ASN A 23 0.30 21.15 19.09
CA ASN A 23 0.47 20.25 17.95
C ASN A 23 1.91 19.89 17.59
N SER A 24 2.91 20.72 17.92
CA SER A 24 4.29 20.45 17.51
C SER A 24 4.98 19.33 18.30
N SER A 25 4.65 19.15 19.58
CA SER A 25 5.26 18.11 20.41
C SER A 25 4.72 16.71 20.11
N LEU A 26 3.45 16.58 19.79
CA LEU A 26 2.83 15.31 19.40
C LEU A 26 3.31 14.87 18.01
N TYR A 27 3.49 15.80 17.08
CA TYR A 27 4.05 15.53 15.77
C TYR A 27 5.50 15.03 15.84
N HIS A 28 6.33 15.68 16.63
CA HIS A 28 7.74 15.28 16.77
C HIS A 28 7.88 13.92 17.47
N SER A 29 7.03 13.62 18.46
CA SER A 29 7.03 12.33 19.14
C SER A 29 6.55 11.17 18.23
N ALA A 30 5.57 11.41 17.36
CA ALA A 30 5.07 10.41 16.42
C ALA A 30 6.10 10.11 15.31
N GLU A 31 6.76 11.12 14.77
CA GLU A 31 7.82 10.97 13.77
C GLU A 31 9.03 10.22 14.33
N THR A 32 9.48 10.56 15.54
CA THR A 32 10.57 9.85 16.22
C THR A 32 10.20 8.39 16.52
N SER A 33 8.95 8.10 16.86
CA SER A 33 8.46 6.75 17.09
C SER A 33 8.46 5.92 15.79
N LEU A 34 8.04 6.52 14.67
CA LEU A 34 8.01 5.86 13.37
C LEU A 34 9.43 5.57 12.87
N ASP A 35 10.36 6.52 13.00
CA ASP A 35 11.77 6.33 12.66
C ASP A 35 12.39 5.20 13.48
N ASN A 36 12.18 5.16 14.79
CA ASN A 36 12.66 4.10 15.66
C ASN A 36 12.12 2.72 15.25
N TYR A 37 10.90 2.66 14.77
CA TYR A 37 10.30 1.39 14.31
C TYR A 37 10.94 0.89 13.01
N TRP A 38 11.15 1.78 12.02
CA TRP A 38 11.61 1.38 10.70
C TRP A 38 13.13 1.25 10.56
N TYR A 39 13.92 1.92 11.43
CA TYR A 39 15.39 1.96 11.32
C TYR A 39 16.10 1.06 12.35
N GLN A 40 15.44 0.01 12.83
CA GLN A 40 16.05 -0.96 13.75
C GLN A 40 16.78 -2.13 13.04
N GLY A 41 16.95 -2.08 11.71
CA GLY A 41 17.61 -3.12 10.93
C GLY A 41 16.78 -4.40 10.75
N LYS A 42 15.45 -4.31 10.83
CA LYS A 42 14.53 -5.45 10.70
C LYS A 42 13.43 -5.16 9.71
N ALA A 43 12.96 -6.21 9.05
CA ALA A 43 11.71 -6.18 8.32
C ALA A 43 10.53 -6.51 9.25
N GLU A 44 9.40 -5.85 9.03
CA GLU A 44 8.12 -6.32 9.54
C GLU A 44 7.55 -7.33 8.55
N ILE A 45 7.22 -8.52 9.03
CA ILE A 45 6.61 -9.59 8.25
C ILE A 45 5.26 -9.89 8.88
N SER A 46 4.19 -9.57 8.16
CA SER A 46 2.82 -9.82 8.59
C SER A 46 2.17 -10.88 7.69
N ARG A 47 1.60 -11.91 8.31
CA ARG A 47 0.78 -12.92 7.63
C ARG A 47 -0.69 -12.56 7.77
N PHE A 48 -1.41 -12.77 6.69
CA PHE A 48 -2.85 -12.63 6.59
C PHE A 48 -3.47 -13.95 6.15
N GLU A 49 -4.51 -14.40 6.83
CA GLU A 49 -5.38 -15.43 6.28
C GLU A 49 -6.12 -14.84 5.08
N LEU A 50 -5.95 -15.49 3.93
CA LEU A 50 -6.49 -15.04 2.65
C LEU A 50 -7.67 -15.91 2.23
N GLU A 51 -8.78 -15.28 1.89
CA GLU A 51 -9.92 -15.84 1.18
C GLU A 51 -9.99 -15.18 -0.19
N GLN A 52 -9.32 -15.79 -1.18
CA GLN A 52 -9.18 -15.21 -2.52
C GLN A 52 -10.38 -15.57 -3.40
N ALA A 53 -11.10 -14.57 -3.86
CA ALA A 53 -12.13 -14.74 -4.88
C ALA A 53 -11.47 -15.01 -6.24
N ARG A 54 -11.71 -16.19 -6.83
CA ARG A 54 -11.21 -16.56 -8.14
C ARG A 54 -12.12 -17.60 -8.80
N TYR A 55 -12.39 -17.47 -10.10
CA TYR A 55 -13.21 -18.40 -10.87
C TYR A 55 -14.63 -18.65 -10.32
N GLY A 56 -15.18 -17.70 -9.53
CA GLY A 56 -16.51 -17.80 -8.92
C GLY A 56 -16.54 -18.59 -7.62
N GLU A 57 -15.39 -18.85 -7.02
CA GLU A 57 -15.23 -19.53 -5.74
C GLU A 57 -14.29 -18.75 -4.84
N ILE A 58 -14.34 -19.08 -3.55
CA ILE A 58 -13.41 -18.55 -2.54
C ILE A 58 -12.36 -19.61 -2.24
N HIS A 59 -11.12 -19.26 -2.51
CA HIS A 59 -9.96 -20.12 -2.28
C HIS A 59 -9.18 -19.65 -1.07
N LYS A 60 -8.99 -20.54 -0.09
CA LYS A 60 -8.20 -20.24 1.12
C LYS A 60 -6.71 -20.29 0.80
N GLY A 61 -5.98 -19.29 1.27
CA GLY A 61 -4.55 -19.15 1.08
C GLY A 61 -3.91 -18.29 2.13
N ASP A 62 -2.71 -17.83 1.82
CA ASP A 62 -1.94 -16.93 2.66
C ASP A 62 -1.55 -15.67 1.88
N ALA A 63 -1.58 -14.52 2.56
CA ALA A 63 -0.92 -13.33 2.08
C ALA A 63 0.16 -12.90 3.08
N LEU A 64 1.29 -12.39 2.55
CA LEU A 64 2.37 -11.85 3.37
C LEU A 64 2.65 -10.43 2.93
N MET A 65 2.71 -9.52 3.89
CA MET A 65 3.25 -8.17 3.68
C MET A 65 4.59 -8.07 4.41
N ILE A 66 5.66 -7.80 3.65
CA ILE A 66 7.02 -7.71 4.15
C ILE A 66 7.51 -6.30 3.90
N PHE A 67 7.47 -5.46 4.94
CA PHE A 67 7.92 -4.08 4.90
C PHE A 67 9.34 -3.95 5.44
N VAL A 68 10.20 -3.28 4.71
CA VAL A 68 11.57 -2.99 5.14
C VAL A 68 12.08 -1.68 4.52
N THR A 69 12.93 -0.96 5.24
CA THR A 69 13.64 0.18 4.70
C THR A 69 14.94 -0.26 4.04
N GLU A 70 15.22 0.23 2.84
CA GLU A 70 16.40 -0.11 2.07
C GLU A 70 17.01 1.13 1.41
N ASP A 71 18.31 1.13 1.22
CA ASP A 71 18.99 2.09 0.35
C ASP A 71 18.80 1.68 -1.12
N PHE A 72 18.31 2.60 -1.92
CA PHE A 72 17.86 2.35 -3.27
C PHE A 72 18.52 3.33 -4.26
N ARG A 73 19.23 2.81 -5.24
CA ARG A 73 19.86 3.62 -6.29
C ARG A 73 18.82 4.19 -7.23
N THR A 74 18.75 5.52 -7.31
CA THR A 74 17.75 6.22 -8.10
C THR A 74 18.04 6.24 -9.60
N ASP A 75 19.31 6.14 -9.99
CA ASP A 75 19.77 6.13 -11.38
C ASP A 75 19.48 4.80 -12.11
N MET A 76 19.42 3.70 -11.37
CA MET A 76 19.12 2.36 -11.92
C MET A 76 17.82 1.77 -11.37
N GLN A 77 17.25 2.38 -10.33
CA GLN A 77 16.08 1.89 -9.61
C GLN A 77 16.23 0.44 -9.13
N VAL A 78 17.31 0.21 -8.41
CA VAL A 78 17.67 -1.07 -7.79
C VAL A 78 18.22 -0.86 -6.38
N LYS A 79 18.26 -1.92 -5.57
CA LYS A 79 18.90 -1.90 -4.25
C LYS A 79 20.36 -1.45 -4.35
N LEU A 80 20.81 -0.69 -3.37
CA LEU A 80 22.24 -0.39 -3.20
C LEU A 80 22.95 -1.63 -2.64
N ASP A 81 23.93 -2.14 -3.39
CA ASP A 81 24.76 -3.26 -2.94
C ASP A 81 26.16 -2.81 -2.49
N ASN A 82 26.60 -1.62 -2.92
CA ASN A 82 27.96 -1.13 -2.69
C ASN A 82 27.96 0.34 -2.26
N GLU A 83 28.57 0.62 -1.12
CA GLU A 83 28.70 1.96 -0.53
C GLU A 83 29.35 3.00 -1.45
N VAL A 84 30.15 2.57 -2.44
CA VAL A 84 30.75 3.47 -3.46
C VAL A 84 29.69 4.28 -4.22
N ASN A 85 28.46 3.79 -4.31
CA ASN A 85 27.35 4.47 -4.98
C ASN A 85 26.32 5.08 -4.01
N LYS A 86 26.70 5.32 -2.76
CA LYS A 86 25.82 5.86 -1.73
C LYS A 86 25.26 7.23 -2.08
N ASP A 87 26.04 8.05 -2.76
CA ASP A 87 25.65 9.37 -3.27
C ASP A 87 24.49 9.35 -4.28
N LYS A 88 24.23 8.18 -4.91
CA LYS A 88 23.13 7.95 -5.85
C LYS A 88 21.93 7.24 -5.21
N ALA A 89 22.02 6.95 -3.93
CA ALA A 89 20.98 6.21 -3.22
C ALA A 89 20.14 7.11 -2.33
N ILE A 90 18.91 6.72 -2.17
CA ILE A 90 17.96 7.26 -1.19
C ILE A 90 17.38 6.13 -0.37
N ASN A 91 16.81 6.47 0.77
CA ASN A 91 16.12 5.48 1.58
C ASN A 91 14.66 5.33 1.10
N VAL A 92 14.23 4.09 0.90
CA VAL A 92 12.87 3.74 0.46
C VAL A 92 12.22 2.77 1.43
N MET A 93 10.90 2.86 1.54
CA MET A 93 10.07 1.77 2.03
C MET A 93 9.88 0.77 0.90
N LYS A 94 10.37 -0.46 1.10
CA LYS A 94 10.06 -1.59 0.22
C LYS A 94 8.96 -2.42 0.87
N LEU A 95 7.90 -2.68 0.12
CA LEU A 95 6.93 -3.73 0.41
C LEU A 95 7.13 -4.88 -0.59
N ASN A 96 7.25 -6.11 -0.09
CA ASN A 96 6.96 -7.31 -0.86
C ASN A 96 5.60 -7.84 -0.40
N PHE A 97 4.61 -7.77 -1.28
CA PHE A 97 3.27 -8.27 -1.03
C PHE A 97 3.08 -9.59 -1.78
N VAL A 98 3.08 -10.69 -1.04
CA VAL A 98 2.94 -12.04 -1.56
C VAL A 98 1.51 -12.52 -1.35
N ARG A 99 0.93 -13.21 -2.33
CA ARG A 99 -0.34 -13.94 -2.22
C ARG A 99 -0.16 -15.34 -2.79
N GLU A 100 -0.49 -16.35 -2.00
CA GLU A 100 -0.40 -17.76 -2.38
C GLU A 100 -1.72 -18.46 -2.05
N PHE A 101 -2.32 -19.08 -3.05
CA PHE A 101 -3.57 -19.80 -2.88
C PHE A 101 -3.72 -20.91 -3.93
N PRO A 102 -4.22 -22.09 -3.56
CA PRO A 102 -4.57 -23.17 -4.49
C PRO A 102 -5.91 -22.90 -5.17
N THR A 103 -6.03 -23.30 -6.42
CA THR A 103 -7.30 -23.40 -7.14
C THR A 103 -7.47 -24.84 -7.59
N GLY A 104 -8.49 -25.55 -7.15
CA GLY A 104 -8.68 -26.92 -7.57
C GLY A 104 -7.39 -27.77 -7.49
N ILE A 105 -6.69 -27.92 -8.64
CA ILE A 105 -5.46 -28.72 -8.73
C ILE A 105 -4.15 -27.91 -8.75
N TYR A 106 -4.18 -26.62 -9.02
CA TYR A 106 -2.98 -25.82 -9.21
C TYR A 106 -2.92 -24.59 -8.34
N ASP A 107 -1.69 -24.19 -8.01
CA ASP A 107 -1.41 -23.08 -7.13
C ASP A 107 -1.18 -21.80 -7.93
N TYR A 108 -1.60 -20.69 -7.31
CA TYR A 108 -1.15 -19.34 -7.66
C TYR A 108 -0.07 -18.89 -6.69
N SER A 109 1.01 -18.35 -7.22
CA SER A 109 1.98 -17.57 -6.47
C SER A 109 2.15 -16.20 -7.13
N ALA A 110 1.84 -15.16 -6.38
CA ALA A 110 1.94 -13.79 -6.85
C ALA A 110 2.76 -12.95 -5.88
N MET A 111 3.64 -12.08 -6.40
CA MET A 111 4.37 -11.12 -5.59
C MET A 111 4.40 -9.76 -6.26
N THR A 112 4.00 -8.73 -5.52
CA THR A 112 4.15 -7.33 -5.91
C THR A 112 5.20 -6.68 -5.01
N SER A 113 6.27 -6.13 -5.61
CA SER A 113 7.29 -5.35 -4.88
C SER A 113 7.14 -3.87 -5.21
N ILE A 114 7.12 -3.03 -4.17
CA ILE A 114 6.81 -1.60 -4.26
C ILE A 114 7.91 -0.83 -3.53
N PHE A 115 8.49 0.19 -4.19
CA PHE A 115 9.62 0.95 -3.67
C PHE A 115 9.25 2.43 -3.63
N THR A 116 8.97 2.97 -2.43
CA THR A 116 8.51 4.35 -2.23
C THR A 116 9.51 5.14 -1.38
N PRO A 117 9.96 6.33 -1.80
CA PRO A 117 10.80 7.20 -0.98
C PRO A 117 10.14 7.49 0.36
N ILE A 118 10.94 7.48 1.45
CA ILE A 118 10.45 7.79 2.79
C ILE A 118 10.52 9.30 3.06
N LYS A 119 11.63 9.93 2.68
CA LYS A 119 11.90 11.37 2.94
C LYS A 119 12.56 12.02 1.73
N ASP A 120 12.31 13.32 1.58
CA ASP A 120 13.07 14.31 0.81
C ASP A 120 13.63 13.87 -0.55
N TYR A 121 12.79 13.32 -1.40
CA TYR A 121 13.17 13.06 -2.78
C TYR A 121 12.34 13.92 -3.75
N LYS A 122 12.73 13.91 -5.03
CA LYS A 122 12.06 14.66 -6.12
C LYS A 122 10.58 14.32 -6.29
N THR A 123 10.14 13.22 -5.70
CA THR A 123 8.77 12.74 -5.71
C THR A 123 8.47 11.95 -4.44
N GLU A 124 7.25 12.06 -3.96
CA GLU A 124 6.68 11.18 -2.93
C GLU A 124 6.06 9.92 -3.53
N ARG A 125 6.08 9.82 -4.87
CA ARG A 125 5.50 8.72 -5.63
C ARG A 125 6.41 7.51 -5.59
N CYS A 126 5.80 6.35 -5.73
CA CYS A 126 6.53 5.09 -5.88
C CYS A 126 7.51 5.15 -7.06
N LEU A 127 8.77 4.77 -6.86
CA LEU A 127 9.81 4.80 -7.91
C LEU A 127 9.74 3.56 -8.80
N LYS A 128 9.37 2.43 -8.22
CA LYS A 128 9.34 1.15 -8.93
C LYS A 128 8.26 0.25 -8.36
N ILE A 129 7.56 -0.42 -9.26
CA ILE A 129 6.71 -1.57 -8.94
C ILE A 129 7.15 -2.73 -9.82
N THR A 130 7.23 -3.93 -9.24
CA THR A 130 7.32 -5.17 -9.99
C THR A 130 6.20 -6.09 -9.53
N ASN A 131 5.56 -6.77 -10.46
CA ASN A 131 4.58 -7.81 -10.17
C ASN A 131 4.95 -9.07 -10.94
N SER A 132 5.01 -10.20 -10.26
CA SER A 132 5.13 -11.51 -10.88
C SER A 132 3.97 -12.39 -10.47
N VAL A 133 3.36 -13.07 -11.42
CA VAL A 133 2.32 -14.05 -11.17
C VAL A 133 2.71 -15.34 -11.85
N GLN A 134 2.75 -16.41 -11.10
CA GLN A 134 3.10 -17.74 -11.56
C GLN A 134 1.96 -18.71 -11.21
N GLU A 135 1.52 -19.43 -12.19
CA GLU A 135 0.58 -20.54 -12.05
C GLU A 135 0.87 -21.58 -13.16
N TRP A 136 0.21 -22.74 -13.15
CA TRP A 136 0.60 -23.84 -14.06
C TRP A 136 0.42 -23.57 -15.56
N CYS A 137 -0.40 -22.57 -15.95
CA CYS A 137 -0.51 -22.17 -17.35
C CYS A 137 0.66 -21.31 -17.82
N GLY A 138 1.31 -20.55 -16.92
CA GLY A 138 2.43 -19.71 -17.30
C GLY A 138 2.86 -18.70 -16.26
N HIS A 139 3.80 -17.86 -16.67
CA HIS A 139 4.37 -16.79 -15.85
C HIS A 139 4.14 -15.44 -16.51
N VAL A 140 3.74 -14.46 -15.73
CA VAL A 140 3.61 -13.07 -16.16
C VAL A 140 4.43 -12.19 -15.24
N PHE A 141 5.18 -11.27 -15.84
CA PHE A 141 5.96 -10.27 -15.11
C PHE A 141 5.64 -8.88 -15.64
N THR A 142 5.38 -7.95 -14.73
CA THR A 142 5.14 -6.53 -15.05
C THR A 142 6.06 -5.67 -14.21
N GLN A 143 6.64 -4.62 -14.80
CA GLN A 143 7.47 -3.65 -14.11
C GLN A 143 7.10 -2.24 -14.53
N LEU A 144 6.95 -1.36 -13.54
CA LEU A 144 6.77 0.07 -13.73
C LEU A 144 7.99 0.78 -13.12
N ASN A 145 8.60 1.67 -13.90
CA ASN A 145 9.73 2.49 -13.47
C ASN A 145 9.34 3.97 -13.60
N TRP A 146 9.35 4.70 -12.50
CA TRP A 146 9.12 6.15 -12.49
C TRP A 146 10.17 6.86 -13.33
N GLN A 147 9.74 7.81 -14.17
CA GLN A 147 10.62 8.61 -15.01
C GLN A 147 10.73 10.04 -14.48
N ASP A 148 9.61 10.76 -14.50
CA ASP A 148 9.47 12.09 -13.94
C ASP A 148 7.99 12.44 -13.73
N GLY A 149 7.71 13.39 -12.86
CA GLY A 149 6.35 13.86 -12.59
C GLY A 149 5.37 12.71 -12.36
N LYS A 150 4.45 12.50 -13.29
CA LYS A 150 3.43 11.44 -13.25
C LYS A 150 3.70 10.30 -14.24
N ARG A 151 4.89 10.25 -14.86
CA ARG A 151 5.21 9.29 -15.93
C ARG A 151 5.98 8.10 -15.41
N TYR A 152 5.59 6.94 -15.93
CA TYR A 152 6.24 5.65 -15.72
C TYR A 152 6.52 4.99 -17.06
N ASN A 153 7.68 4.37 -17.20
CA ASN A 153 7.90 3.35 -18.22
C ASN A 153 7.38 2.02 -17.69
N ALA A 154 6.48 1.39 -18.44
CA ALA A 154 5.85 0.13 -18.06
C ALA A 154 6.26 -0.97 -19.06
N LYS A 155 6.76 -2.08 -18.50
CA LYS A 155 7.07 -3.30 -19.26
C LYS A 155 6.26 -4.45 -18.73
N SER A 156 5.69 -5.23 -19.62
CA SER A 156 4.93 -6.43 -19.27
C SER A 156 5.33 -7.56 -20.20
N PHE A 157 5.57 -8.73 -19.63
CA PHE A 157 5.89 -9.95 -20.33
C PHE A 157 4.85 -11.00 -19.97
N SER A 158 4.15 -11.51 -20.96
CA SER A 158 3.02 -12.41 -20.75
C SER A 158 3.07 -13.60 -21.67
N TYR A 159 2.84 -14.78 -21.12
CA TYR A 159 2.59 -16.00 -21.87
C TYR A 159 1.26 -15.96 -22.66
N PHE A 160 0.32 -15.10 -22.23
CA PHE A 160 -1.03 -15.09 -22.80
C PHE A 160 -1.10 -14.20 -24.03
N GLU A 161 -1.66 -14.72 -25.13
CA GLU A 161 -1.79 -14.02 -26.42
C GLU A 161 -2.50 -12.66 -26.29
N ALA A 162 -3.57 -12.59 -25.47
CA ALA A 162 -4.34 -11.35 -25.28
C ALA A 162 -3.53 -10.24 -24.61
N ASP A 163 -2.57 -10.60 -23.79
CA ASP A 163 -1.71 -9.65 -23.07
C ASP A 163 -0.45 -9.34 -23.89
N GLY A 164 0.30 -10.36 -24.32
CA GLY A 164 1.55 -10.27 -25.06
C GLY A 164 2.64 -9.52 -24.31
N ASP A 165 3.79 -9.35 -24.98
CA ASP A 165 4.87 -8.50 -24.46
C ASP A 165 4.61 -7.05 -24.83
N LYS A 166 4.74 -6.15 -23.84
CA LYS A 166 4.45 -4.72 -24.02
C LYS A 166 5.55 -3.85 -23.37
N ASP A 167 5.86 -2.75 -24.03
CA ASP A 167 6.70 -1.66 -23.53
C ASP A 167 5.99 -0.34 -23.87
N PHE A 168 5.57 0.43 -22.86
CA PHE A 168 4.76 1.62 -23.05
C PHE A 168 4.95 2.64 -21.95
N GLU A 169 4.64 3.90 -22.26
CA GLU A 169 4.58 4.96 -21.27
C GLU A 169 3.21 4.95 -20.59
N LEU A 170 3.23 5.11 -19.27
CA LEU A 170 2.05 5.23 -18.42
C LEU A 170 2.10 6.58 -17.70
N LYS A 171 1.01 7.35 -17.76
CA LYS A 171 0.88 8.61 -17.04
C LYS A 171 -0.28 8.50 -16.05
N ALA A 172 0.00 8.56 -14.75
CA ALA A 172 -0.98 8.38 -13.70
C ALA A 172 -0.81 9.37 -12.55
N ASP A 173 -1.93 9.81 -11.99
CA ASP A 173 -1.93 10.60 -10.76
C ASP A 173 -1.48 9.75 -9.58
N TYR A 174 -1.98 8.52 -9.51
CA TYR A 174 -1.65 7.54 -8.48
C TYR A 174 -1.61 6.13 -9.06
N LEU A 175 -0.85 5.24 -8.38
CA LEU A 175 -0.88 3.79 -8.59
C LEU A 175 -1.53 3.15 -7.35
N GLU A 176 -2.51 2.27 -7.55
CA GLU A 176 -3.15 1.59 -6.41
C GLU A 176 -2.13 0.84 -5.54
N ASP A 177 -1.15 0.19 -6.20
CA ASP A 177 -0.13 -0.57 -5.48
C ASP A 177 0.73 0.30 -4.53
N GLU A 178 0.88 1.62 -4.76
CA GLU A 178 1.64 2.50 -3.83
C GLU A 178 0.89 2.85 -2.55
N ILE A 179 -0.45 2.68 -2.52
CA ILE A 179 -1.29 3.05 -1.37
C ILE A 179 -0.86 2.31 -0.10
N TRP A 180 -0.46 1.06 -0.21
CA TRP A 180 0.04 0.27 0.91
C TRP A 180 1.23 0.94 1.61
N ASN A 181 2.19 1.42 0.84
CA ASN A 181 3.35 2.13 1.38
C ASN A 181 2.98 3.53 1.91
N ILE A 182 2.08 4.25 1.25
CA ILE A 182 1.61 5.57 1.72
C ILE A 182 0.99 5.44 3.10
N ILE A 183 0.14 4.43 3.35
CA ILE A 183 -0.43 4.16 4.67
C ILE A 183 0.68 3.98 5.72
N ARG A 184 1.71 3.21 5.42
CA ARG A 184 2.77 2.85 6.36
C ARG A 184 3.79 3.97 6.59
N ILE A 185 3.99 4.86 5.61
CA ILE A 185 4.89 6.01 5.71
C ILE A 185 4.17 7.19 6.36
N ASN A 186 3.06 7.62 5.77
CA ASN A 186 2.26 8.73 6.26
C ASN A 186 0.83 8.68 5.68
N PRO A 187 -0.16 8.17 6.41
CA PRO A 187 -1.52 8.03 5.90
C PRO A 187 -2.20 9.37 5.58
N LYS A 188 -1.65 10.51 6.03
CA LYS A 188 -2.17 11.85 5.66
C LYS A 188 -1.92 12.20 4.19
N ASN A 189 -1.01 11.49 3.53
CA ASN A 189 -0.72 11.66 2.10
C ASN A 189 -1.62 10.77 1.22
N LEU A 190 -2.58 10.04 1.78
CA LEU A 190 -3.55 9.29 1.00
C LEU A 190 -4.37 10.22 0.11
N PRO A 191 -4.51 9.90 -1.19
CA PRO A 191 -5.40 10.64 -2.06
C PRO A 191 -6.85 10.52 -1.61
N LEU A 192 -7.60 11.63 -1.67
CA LEU A 192 -9.02 11.66 -1.31
C LEU A 192 -9.84 12.31 -2.43
N GLY A 193 -11.11 11.93 -2.51
CA GLY A 193 -12.03 12.40 -3.54
C GLY A 193 -11.81 11.69 -4.88
N ARG A 194 -12.13 12.37 -5.96
CA ARG A 194 -12.03 11.82 -7.32
C ARG A 194 -10.62 11.94 -7.86
N VAL A 195 -10.03 10.81 -8.25
CA VAL A 195 -8.65 10.70 -8.72
C VAL A 195 -8.54 9.81 -9.96
N ASN A 196 -7.52 10.04 -10.80
CA ASN A 196 -7.13 9.10 -11.84
C ASN A 196 -6.06 8.15 -11.29
N MET A 197 -6.38 6.88 -11.22
CA MET A 197 -5.54 5.86 -10.61
C MET A 197 -5.37 4.65 -11.54
N VAL A 198 -4.18 4.13 -11.61
CA VAL A 198 -3.93 2.82 -12.24
C VAL A 198 -4.24 1.75 -11.20
N THR A 199 -5.12 0.82 -11.55
CA THR A 199 -5.46 -0.32 -10.69
C THR A 199 -4.26 -1.20 -10.39
N SER A 200 -4.33 -1.97 -9.30
CA SER A 200 -3.27 -2.91 -8.91
C SER A 200 -2.80 -3.76 -10.10
N THR A 201 -1.47 -3.92 -10.19
CA THR A 201 -0.83 -4.77 -11.21
C THR A 201 -1.30 -6.21 -11.08
N LEU A 202 -1.51 -6.71 -9.86
CA LEU A 202 -2.05 -8.05 -9.62
C LEU A 202 -3.52 -8.16 -10.10
N TYR A 203 -4.38 -7.21 -9.71
CA TYR A 203 -5.77 -7.19 -10.15
C TYR A 203 -5.86 -7.15 -11.69
N SER A 204 -5.09 -6.24 -12.30
CA SER A 204 -5.03 -6.12 -13.78
C SER A 204 -4.63 -7.44 -14.43
N ARG A 205 -3.64 -8.15 -13.88
CA ARG A 205 -3.23 -9.48 -14.36
C ARG A 205 -4.32 -10.52 -14.18
N LEU A 206 -4.94 -10.62 -13.01
CA LEU A 206 -5.98 -11.62 -12.73
C LEU A 206 -7.25 -11.42 -13.58
N GLY A 207 -7.54 -10.17 -13.95
CA GLY A 207 -8.68 -9.79 -14.76
C GLY A 207 -8.38 -9.62 -16.26
N HIS A 208 -7.12 -9.73 -16.68
CA HIS A 208 -6.65 -9.37 -18.04
C HIS A 208 -7.05 -7.94 -18.43
N TRP A 209 -6.97 -7.01 -17.47
CA TRP A 209 -7.22 -5.60 -17.68
C TRP A 209 -5.97 -4.87 -18.14
N SER A 210 -6.15 -3.94 -19.06
CA SER A 210 -5.05 -3.07 -19.49
C SER A 210 -4.63 -2.13 -18.33
N LEU A 211 -3.32 -2.03 -18.09
CA LEU A 211 -2.78 -1.03 -17.18
C LEU A 211 -2.95 0.34 -17.78
N ARG A 212 -3.87 1.12 -17.26
CA ARG A 212 -4.14 2.51 -17.63
C ARG A 212 -4.80 3.24 -16.46
N PRO A 213 -4.69 4.58 -16.42
CA PRO A 213 -5.46 5.34 -15.46
C PRO A 213 -6.96 5.21 -15.72
N ILE A 214 -7.71 4.99 -14.68
CA ILE A 214 -9.17 5.05 -14.64
C ILE A 214 -9.62 5.93 -13.47
N GLU A 215 -10.82 6.45 -13.56
CA GLU A 215 -11.41 7.24 -12.48
C GLU A 215 -11.70 6.33 -11.27
N ALA A 216 -11.31 6.83 -10.10
CA ALA A 216 -11.63 6.22 -8.82
C ALA A 216 -12.12 7.27 -7.84
N ASP A 217 -13.08 6.91 -6.99
CA ASP A 217 -13.46 7.70 -5.82
C ASP A 217 -12.72 7.12 -4.59
N ALA A 218 -11.91 7.96 -3.94
CA ALA A 218 -11.10 7.61 -2.77
C ALA A 218 -11.70 8.20 -1.49
N LEU A 219 -12.02 7.35 -0.53
CA LEU A 219 -12.72 7.69 0.72
C LEU A 219 -11.90 7.26 1.93
N LEU A 220 -11.98 8.02 3.01
CA LEU A 220 -11.37 7.69 4.29
C LEU A 220 -12.42 7.89 5.39
N SER A 221 -12.62 6.89 6.22
CA SER A 221 -13.55 6.91 7.35
C SER A 221 -13.01 6.14 8.55
N VAL A 222 -13.56 6.38 9.72
CA VAL A 222 -13.37 5.52 10.87
C VAL A 222 -14.05 4.18 10.58
N TYR A 223 -13.37 3.08 10.88
CA TYR A 223 -13.97 1.76 10.77
C TYR A 223 -14.84 1.47 12.00
N GLU A 224 -16.13 1.16 11.77
CA GLU A 224 -17.11 0.86 12.81
C GLU A 224 -17.55 -0.61 12.83
N GLY A 225 -16.93 -1.47 12.00
CA GLY A 225 -17.25 -2.89 11.92
C GLY A 225 -16.57 -3.72 13.01
N ASP A 226 -16.88 -5.01 13.04
CA ASP A 226 -16.37 -6.01 14.00
C ASP A 226 -15.50 -7.09 13.34
N GLU A 227 -15.31 -7.03 12.03
CA GLU A 227 -14.57 -8.04 11.27
C GLU A 227 -13.06 -7.92 11.41
N PHE A 228 -12.54 -6.68 11.60
CA PHE A 228 -11.12 -6.37 11.76
C PHE A 228 -10.88 -5.78 13.14
N GLU A 229 -9.81 -6.21 13.79
CA GLU A 229 -9.41 -5.77 15.13
C GLU A 229 -8.17 -4.89 15.06
N GLY A 230 -8.06 -3.88 15.95
CA GLY A 230 -6.92 -2.98 16.06
C GLY A 230 -7.25 -1.70 16.79
N GLU A 231 -6.24 -0.83 16.95
CA GLU A 231 -6.35 0.43 17.66
C GLU A 231 -6.72 1.56 16.69
N GLU A 232 -7.79 2.31 17.00
CA GLU A 232 -8.25 3.45 16.18
C GLU A 232 -8.33 3.12 14.68
N LEU A 233 -9.05 2.04 14.32
CA LEU A 233 -9.09 1.57 12.93
C LEU A 233 -9.72 2.58 11.98
N MET A 234 -9.04 2.77 10.86
CA MET A 234 -9.52 3.51 9.69
C MET A 234 -9.81 2.55 8.53
N GLU A 235 -10.82 2.90 7.76
CA GLU A 235 -11.13 2.28 6.47
C GLU A 235 -10.77 3.26 5.36
N TYR A 236 -9.84 2.88 4.48
CA TYR A 236 -9.56 3.58 3.24
C TYR A 236 -10.16 2.79 2.09
N GLU A 237 -11.11 3.40 1.34
CA GLU A 237 -11.82 2.75 0.25
C GLU A 237 -11.51 3.41 -1.08
N LEU A 238 -11.22 2.59 -2.09
CA LEU A 238 -11.10 2.96 -3.49
C LEU A 238 -12.25 2.31 -4.27
N ILE A 239 -13.08 3.12 -4.91
CA ILE A 239 -14.22 2.68 -5.72
C ILE A 239 -13.90 2.96 -7.18
N TYR A 240 -13.95 1.92 -8.01
CA TYR A 240 -13.72 1.98 -9.47
C TYR A 240 -15.03 1.68 -10.20
N PRO A 241 -15.80 2.71 -10.59
CA PRO A 241 -17.11 2.49 -11.23
C PRO A 241 -17.00 1.73 -12.55
N GLU A 242 -15.97 2.01 -13.36
CA GLU A 242 -15.74 1.35 -14.65
C GLU A 242 -15.58 -0.16 -14.52
N HIS A 243 -14.91 -0.62 -13.48
CA HIS A 243 -14.67 -2.06 -13.22
C HIS A 243 -15.70 -2.69 -12.29
N ALA A 244 -16.66 -1.89 -11.80
CA ALA A 244 -17.60 -2.30 -10.73
C ALA A 244 -16.86 -2.95 -9.54
N ARG A 245 -15.67 -2.40 -9.20
CA ARG A 245 -14.75 -2.90 -8.18
C ARG A 245 -14.58 -1.88 -7.06
N ASN A 246 -14.39 -2.38 -5.85
CA ASN A 246 -13.84 -1.60 -4.75
C ASN A 246 -12.74 -2.36 -4.02
N LEU A 247 -11.82 -1.58 -3.44
CA LEU A 247 -10.78 -2.06 -2.52
C LEU A 247 -10.92 -1.29 -1.22
N LYS A 248 -11.04 -1.99 -0.10
CA LYS A 248 -11.02 -1.45 1.26
C LYS A 248 -9.76 -1.91 1.96
N ILE A 249 -9.06 -0.99 2.61
CA ILE A 249 -7.87 -1.28 3.41
C ILE A 249 -8.14 -0.80 4.84
N PHE A 250 -7.97 -1.71 5.80
CA PHE A 250 -8.19 -1.45 7.22
C PHE A 250 -6.84 -1.34 7.91
N TYR A 251 -6.60 -0.19 8.59
CA TYR A 251 -5.31 0.07 9.21
C TYR A 251 -5.47 0.85 10.52
N GLU A 252 -4.49 0.69 11.44
CA GLU A 252 -4.43 1.44 12.69
C GLU A 252 -4.01 2.90 12.43
N ASN A 253 -4.75 3.86 12.98
CA ASN A 253 -4.42 5.29 12.87
C ASN A 253 -3.36 5.74 13.88
N VAL A 254 -2.64 4.81 14.45
CA VAL A 254 -1.52 5.03 15.37
C VAL A 254 -0.23 4.48 14.75
N PRO A 255 0.92 5.18 14.88
CA PRO A 255 2.19 4.67 14.37
C PRO A 255 2.50 3.27 14.94
N PRO A 256 3.02 2.35 14.14
CA PRO A 256 3.49 2.49 12.76
C PRO A 256 2.42 2.24 11.67
N TYR A 257 1.15 2.54 11.92
CA TYR A 257 0.04 2.45 10.97
C TYR A 257 -0.14 1.05 10.39
N LYS A 258 -0.24 0.05 11.26
CA LYS A 258 -0.30 -1.35 10.84
C LYS A 258 -1.56 -1.66 10.05
N ILE A 259 -1.39 -2.34 8.92
CA ILE A 259 -2.51 -2.84 8.13
C ILE A 259 -3.08 -4.08 8.82
N GLN A 260 -4.37 -4.07 9.13
CA GLN A 260 -5.08 -5.15 9.80
C GLN A 260 -5.75 -6.10 8.82
N GLY A 261 -6.05 -5.61 7.62
CA GLY A 261 -6.62 -6.42 6.57
C GLY A 261 -7.06 -5.61 5.36
N PHE A 262 -7.66 -6.31 4.43
CA PHE A 262 -8.27 -5.68 3.26
C PHE A 262 -9.42 -6.52 2.72
N GLN A 263 -10.30 -5.86 1.98
CA GLN A 263 -11.36 -6.47 1.20
C GLN A 263 -11.32 -5.93 -0.23
N GLU A 264 -11.38 -6.81 -1.20
CA GLU A 264 -11.39 -6.46 -2.62
C GLU A 264 -12.61 -7.12 -3.27
N THR A 265 -13.61 -6.33 -3.62
CA THR A 265 -14.86 -6.81 -4.23
C THR A 265 -14.85 -6.47 -5.71
N TYR A 266 -15.05 -7.47 -6.55
CA TYR A 266 -15.13 -7.29 -8.00
C TYR A 266 -15.93 -8.38 -8.67
N LYS A 267 -16.30 -8.11 -9.92
CA LYS A 267 -16.91 -9.08 -10.81
C LYS A 267 -15.83 -9.70 -11.67
N ALA A 268 -15.61 -11.00 -11.54
CA ALA A 268 -14.62 -11.68 -12.37
C ALA A 268 -15.04 -11.67 -13.85
N PRO A 269 -14.22 -11.13 -14.78
CA PRO A 269 -14.63 -10.92 -16.17
C PRO A 269 -14.92 -12.19 -16.94
N PHE A 270 -14.33 -13.33 -16.54
CA PHE A 270 -14.49 -14.62 -17.21
C PHE A 270 -15.46 -15.57 -16.51
N TRP A 271 -16.14 -15.08 -15.46
CA TRP A 271 -17.07 -15.90 -14.70
C TRP A 271 -18.49 -15.81 -15.26
N LYS A 272 -19.05 -16.94 -15.67
CA LYS A 272 -20.39 -17.01 -16.31
C LYS A 272 -21.56 -16.61 -15.36
N GLY A 273 -21.38 -16.67 -14.06
CA GLY A 273 -22.41 -16.32 -13.06
C GLY A 273 -22.61 -14.83 -12.86
N GLY A 274 -21.60 -14.03 -13.13
CA GLY A 274 -21.71 -12.56 -13.08
C GLY A 274 -21.88 -11.94 -11.71
N GLU A 275 -21.78 -12.70 -10.63
CA GLU A 275 -21.88 -12.18 -9.27
C GLU A 275 -20.58 -11.50 -8.83
N LYS A 276 -20.71 -10.46 -8.01
CA LYS A 276 -19.57 -9.85 -7.33
C LYS A 276 -19.14 -10.77 -6.19
N MET A 277 -17.83 -10.98 -6.09
CA MET A 277 -17.22 -11.73 -5.00
C MET A 277 -16.20 -10.87 -4.29
N THR A 278 -15.98 -11.15 -3.03
CA THR A 278 -15.04 -10.42 -2.19
C THR A 278 -13.87 -11.32 -1.81
N THR A 279 -12.66 -10.86 -2.15
CA THR A 279 -11.42 -11.35 -1.54
C THR A 279 -11.28 -10.67 -0.19
N THR A 280 -11.03 -11.44 0.87
CA THR A 280 -10.78 -10.92 2.23
C THR A 280 -9.44 -11.41 2.73
N ALA A 281 -8.67 -10.55 3.36
CA ALA A 281 -7.43 -10.94 4.05
C ALA A 281 -7.40 -10.30 5.43
N LYS A 282 -7.17 -11.13 6.47
CA LYS A 282 -7.13 -10.72 7.87
C LYS A 282 -5.77 -11.01 8.45
N ARG A 283 -5.14 -9.99 9.06
CA ARG A 283 -3.84 -10.15 9.71
C ARG A 283 -3.97 -11.07 10.92
N THR A 284 -3.11 -12.08 10.97
CA THR A 284 -3.09 -13.06 12.06
C THR A 284 -1.80 -13.02 12.87
N HIS A 285 -0.67 -12.81 12.20
CA HIS A 285 0.65 -12.84 12.84
C HIS A 285 1.53 -11.72 12.32
N THR A 286 2.42 -11.24 13.18
CA THR A 286 3.46 -10.27 12.78
C THR A 286 4.74 -10.57 13.56
N ILE A 287 5.88 -10.59 12.85
CA ILE A 287 7.21 -10.67 13.46
C ILE A 287 8.11 -9.56 12.90
N LEU A 288 9.09 -9.16 13.69
CA LEU A 288 10.21 -8.32 13.26
C LEU A 288 11.47 -9.18 13.13
N SER A 289 12.07 -9.25 11.94
CA SER A 289 13.19 -10.16 11.71
C SER A 289 14.12 -9.64 10.61
N GLU A 290 15.42 -9.90 10.77
CA GLU A 290 16.42 -9.84 9.70
C GLU A 290 16.30 -11.11 8.84
N TYR A 291 15.17 -11.32 8.15
CA TYR A 291 14.84 -12.57 7.47
C TYR A 291 15.86 -12.96 6.40
N TRP A 292 16.59 -12.02 5.83
CA TRP A 292 17.63 -12.26 4.84
C TRP A 292 18.83 -13.09 5.38
N ASP A 293 18.98 -13.16 6.72
CA ASP A 293 19.97 -13.99 7.41
C ASP A 293 19.36 -15.28 8.00
N LYS A 294 18.07 -15.53 7.78
CA LYS A 294 17.31 -16.66 8.32
C LYS A 294 16.98 -17.70 7.24
N TYR A 295 17.97 -18.26 6.63
CA TYR A 295 17.86 -19.20 5.51
C TYR A 295 18.22 -20.64 5.87
N SER A 296 18.56 -20.92 7.11
CA SER A 296 18.94 -22.24 7.61
C SER A 296 17.72 -23.05 8.01
N LEU A 297 17.81 -24.39 7.96
CA LEU A 297 16.74 -25.27 8.41
C LEU A 297 16.32 -25.03 9.87
N LYS A 298 17.24 -24.63 10.75
CA LYS A 298 16.95 -24.25 12.14
C LYS A 298 16.03 -23.02 12.25
N ASP A 299 16.00 -22.17 11.21
CA ASP A 299 15.21 -20.94 11.19
C ASP A 299 13.74 -21.21 10.80
N ARG A 300 13.36 -22.44 10.47
CA ARG A 300 11.97 -22.84 10.16
C ARG A 300 10.99 -22.53 11.27
N THR A 301 11.44 -22.48 12.52
CA THR A 301 10.62 -22.05 13.66
C THR A 301 10.04 -20.65 13.50
N LEU A 302 10.64 -19.78 12.65
CA LEU A 302 10.08 -18.48 12.31
C LEU A 302 8.83 -18.59 11.41
N ARG A 303 8.73 -19.64 10.59
CA ARG A 303 7.51 -19.94 9.81
C ARG A 303 6.36 -20.31 10.74
N GLU A 304 6.63 -21.13 11.77
CA GLU A 304 5.64 -21.48 12.80
C GLU A 304 5.14 -20.24 13.55
N LYS A 305 6.07 -19.30 13.91
CA LYS A 305 5.71 -18.02 14.54
C LYS A 305 4.85 -17.12 13.65
N LEU A 306 4.92 -17.30 12.34
CA LEU A 306 4.05 -16.65 11.35
C LEU A 306 2.77 -17.47 11.10
N GLY A 307 2.61 -18.63 11.72
CA GLY A 307 1.48 -19.52 11.46
C GLY A 307 1.48 -20.12 10.04
N LEU A 308 2.62 -20.08 9.33
CA LEU A 308 2.78 -20.70 8.01
C LEU A 308 2.95 -22.21 8.20
N LYS A 309 2.16 -22.99 7.46
CA LYS A 309 2.27 -24.44 7.44
C LYS A 309 3.60 -24.89 6.82
N GLU A 310 4.09 -26.06 7.22
CA GLU A 310 5.27 -26.69 6.62
C GLU A 310 5.06 -27.06 5.15
#